data_69be0d1696e8d251e89764b8fb09bf52
#
_entry.id   69be0d1696e8d251e89764b8fb09bf52
#
_cell.length_a   1.000
_cell.length_b   1.000
_cell.length_c   1.000
_cell.angle_alpha   90.00
_cell.angle_beta   90.00
_cell.angle_gamma   90.00
#
_symmetry.space_group_name_H-M   'P 1'
#
loop_
_entity.id
_entity.type
_entity.pdbx_description
1 polymer ?
#
loop_
_entity_poly.entity_id
_entity_poly.type
_entity_poly.pdbx_seq_one_letter_code
_entity_poly.pdbx_strand_id
1 'polypeptide(L)'
;MKTFLIEREIPGASDLTHEELRGITSTSNDAVESLNKPYKWLHSYVAGDKVYCVHQAESEAVIREHAATGGFPANLVVEVANVFDSSGPRDLPS
;
A
#
# COMPACT_ATOMS: atom_id res chain seq x y z
N MET A 1 -0.61 -13.54 -7.00
CA MET A 1 -1.34 -12.33 -6.54
C MET A 1 -1.15 -11.19 -7.52
N LYS A 2 -2.09 -10.28 -7.56
CA LYS A 2 -2.00 -9.07 -8.37
C LYS A 2 -1.32 -7.96 -7.58
N THR A 3 -0.63 -7.05 -8.28
CA THR A 3 0.03 -5.89 -7.67
C THR A 3 -0.84 -4.66 -7.87
N PHE A 4 -1.01 -3.87 -6.81
CA PHE A 4 -1.84 -2.66 -6.83
C PHE A 4 -1.06 -1.46 -6.36
N LEU A 5 -1.31 -0.32 -7.01
CA LEU A 5 -0.87 0.99 -6.56
C LEU A 5 -2.06 1.65 -5.83
N ILE A 6 -1.80 2.13 -4.63
CA ILE A 6 -2.83 2.74 -3.79
C ILE A 6 -2.41 4.18 -3.52
N GLU A 7 -3.30 5.13 -3.79
CA GLU A 7 -3.09 6.53 -3.43
C GLU A 7 -3.96 6.84 -2.23
N ARG A 8 -3.35 7.40 -1.19
CA ARG A 8 -4.03 7.81 0.05
C ARG A 8 -3.81 9.30 0.27
N GLU A 9 -4.88 10.04 0.37
CA GLU A 9 -4.81 11.46 0.72
C GLU A 9 -4.73 11.59 2.23
N ILE A 10 -3.59 12.08 2.71
CA ILE A 10 -3.31 12.25 4.14
C ILE A 10 -2.72 13.65 4.31
N PRO A 11 -3.54 14.67 4.63
CA PRO A 11 -3.03 16.02 4.87
C PRO A 11 -1.92 16.01 5.93
N GLY A 12 -0.81 16.67 5.62
CA GLY A 12 0.35 16.72 6.51
C GLY A 12 1.22 15.47 6.49
N ALA A 13 1.04 14.56 5.52
CA ALA A 13 1.78 13.31 5.47
C ALA A 13 3.30 13.51 5.51
N SER A 14 3.82 14.53 4.83
CA SER A 14 5.27 14.79 4.79
C SER A 14 5.85 15.22 6.14
N ASP A 15 5.01 15.60 7.09
CA ASP A 15 5.43 15.99 8.44
C ASP A 15 5.40 14.82 9.43
N LEU A 16 4.98 13.63 8.97
CA LEU A 16 4.98 12.43 9.81
C LEU A 16 6.42 12.07 10.21
N THR A 17 6.62 11.83 11.49
CA THR A 17 7.92 11.40 12.02
C THR A 17 8.16 9.93 11.74
N HIS A 18 9.41 9.48 11.83
CA HIS A 18 9.72 8.06 11.70
C HIS A 18 8.99 7.21 12.75
N GLU A 19 8.80 7.75 13.96
CA GLU A 19 8.04 7.05 15.00
C GLU A 19 6.57 6.89 14.61
N GLU A 20 5.96 7.94 14.06
CA GLU A 20 4.58 7.89 13.57
C GLU A 20 4.45 6.91 12.39
N LEU A 21 5.43 6.88 11.49
CA LEU A 21 5.46 5.93 10.38
C LEU A 21 5.60 4.49 10.89
N ARG A 22 6.38 4.25 11.95
CA ARG A 22 6.45 2.93 12.59
C ARG A 22 5.12 2.51 13.18
N GLY A 23 4.37 3.43 13.76
CA GLY A 23 3.02 3.17 14.27
C GLY A 23 2.06 2.77 13.15
N ILE A 24 2.12 3.47 12.02
CA ILE A 24 1.33 3.13 10.83
C ILE A 24 1.71 1.74 10.32
N THR A 25 3.00 1.43 10.28
CA THR A 25 3.50 0.12 9.86
C THR A 25 2.93 -0.99 10.74
N SER A 26 2.94 -0.79 12.05
CA SER A 26 2.38 -1.76 13.00
C SER A 26 0.89 -1.99 12.76
N THR A 27 0.12 -0.91 12.61
CA THR A 27 -1.31 -0.98 12.34
C THR A 27 -1.60 -1.70 11.03
N SER A 28 -0.83 -1.40 9.98
CA SER A 28 -0.99 -2.04 8.67
C SER A 28 -0.69 -3.53 8.73
N ASN A 29 0.38 -3.92 9.42
CA ASN A 29 0.73 -5.33 9.58
C ASN A 29 -0.32 -6.09 10.38
N ASP A 30 -0.88 -5.48 11.43
CA ASP A 30 -1.97 -6.08 12.19
C ASP A 30 -3.22 -6.27 11.32
N ALA A 31 -3.52 -5.31 10.46
CA ALA A 31 -4.64 -5.42 9.52
C ALA A 31 -4.42 -6.57 8.53
N VAL A 32 -3.20 -6.70 7.99
CA VAL A 32 -2.87 -7.83 7.10
C VAL A 32 -3.09 -9.16 7.81
N GLU A 33 -2.61 -9.29 9.02
CA GLU A 33 -2.75 -10.52 9.79
C GLU A 33 -4.22 -10.85 10.08
N SER A 34 -5.02 -9.85 10.43
CA SER A 34 -6.43 -10.05 10.74
C SER A 34 -7.29 -10.43 9.54
N LEU A 35 -6.88 -10.09 8.32
CA LEU A 35 -7.60 -10.48 7.11
C LEU A 35 -7.58 -11.99 6.88
N ASN A 36 -6.53 -12.67 7.34
CA ASN A 36 -6.34 -14.11 7.12
C ASN A 36 -6.46 -14.50 5.64
N LYS A 37 -5.90 -13.67 4.75
CA LYS A 37 -5.87 -13.84 3.30
C LYS A 37 -4.47 -13.59 2.77
N PRO A 38 -4.09 -14.15 1.61
CA PRO A 38 -2.81 -13.80 0.99
C PRO A 38 -2.69 -12.30 0.77
N TYR A 39 -1.62 -11.71 1.30
CA TYR A 39 -1.40 -10.27 1.23
C TYR A 39 0.06 -9.95 1.43
N LYS A 40 0.60 -9.02 0.62
CA LYS A 40 1.95 -8.50 0.80
C LYS A 40 1.94 -6.98 0.67
N TRP A 41 2.59 -6.32 1.59
CA TRP A 41 2.91 -4.90 1.48
C TRP A 41 4.36 -4.77 1.05
N LEU A 42 4.60 -4.27 -0.16
CA LEU A 42 5.94 -4.20 -0.71
C LEU A 42 6.69 -2.97 -0.21
N HIS A 43 6.12 -1.79 -0.39
CA HIS A 43 6.69 -0.53 0.09
C HIS A 43 5.69 0.60 -0.06
N SER A 44 6.03 1.74 0.54
CA SER A 44 5.23 2.97 0.45
C SER A 44 6.12 4.18 0.34
N TYR A 45 5.58 5.24 -0.27
CA TYR A 45 6.22 6.54 -0.37
C TYR A 45 5.34 7.59 0.27
N VAL A 46 5.95 8.50 1.04
CA VAL A 46 5.29 9.72 1.49
C VAL A 46 5.75 10.84 0.57
N ALA A 47 4.80 11.52 -0.06
CA ALA A 47 5.11 12.61 -0.99
C ALA A 47 4.00 13.65 -0.93
N GLY A 48 4.36 14.89 -0.57
CA GLY A 48 3.37 15.95 -0.37
C GLY A 48 2.38 15.56 0.74
N ASP A 49 1.10 15.73 0.46
CA ASP A 49 0.02 15.36 1.38
C ASP A 49 -0.58 14.01 1.04
N LYS A 50 0.24 13.09 0.49
CA LYS A 50 -0.22 11.77 0.07
C LYS A 50 0.77 10.69 0.47
N VAL A 51 0.24 9.48 0.56
CA VAL A 51 1.02 8.26 0.69
C VAL A 51 0.66 7.35 -0.48
N TYR A 52 1.67 6.86 -1.16
CA TYR A 52 1.54 5.92 -2.28
C TYR A 52 2.07 4.58 -1.82
N CYS A 53 1.22 3.56 -1.89
CA CYS A 53 1.57 2.21 -1.43
C CYS A 53 1.52 1.23 -2.58
N VAL A 54 2.42 0.25 -2.54
CA VAL A 54 2.40 -0.88 -3.48
C VAL A 54 2.15 -2.14 -2.67
N HIS A 55 1.01 -2.76 -2.90
CA HIS A 55 0.57 -3.96 -2.21
C HIS A 55 0.25 -5.07 -3.22
N GLN A 56 0.28 -6.31 -2.74
CA GLN A 56 -0.16 -7.47 -3.51
C GLN A 56 -1.28 -8.18 -2.79
N ALA A 57 -2.32 -8.51 -3.53
CA ALA A 57 -3.48 -9.26 -3.04
C ALA A 57 -4.16 -9.94 -4.22
N GLU A 58 -5.14 -10.78 -3.96
CA GLU A 58 -5.85 -11.49 -5.02
C GLU A 58 -6.79 -10.58 -5.81
N SER A 59 -7.29 -9.50 -5.21
CA SER A 59 -8.22 -8.59 -5.86
C SER A 59 -8.19 -7.20 -5.24
N GLU A 60 -8.76 -6.23 -5.94
CA GLU A 60 -8.96 -4.87 -5.42
C GLU A 60 -9.82 -4.91 -4.15
N ALA A 61 -10.81 -5.78 -4.08
CA ALA A 61 -11.70 -5.89 -2.91
C ALA A 61 -10.89 -6.20 -1.64
N VAL A 62 -9.89 -7.06 -1.73
CA VAL A 62 -9.02 -7.38 -0.58
C VAL A 62 -8.17 -6.18 -0.18
N ILE A 63 -7.67 -5.41 -1.14
CA ILE A 63 -6.93 -4.17 -0.87
C ILE A 63 -7.82 -3.20 -0.08
N ARG A 64 -9.08 -3.02 -0.49
CA ARG A 64 -10.01 -2.11 0.18
C ARG A 64 -10.43 -2.63 1.55
N GLU A 65 -10.54 -3.94 1.71
CA GLU A 65 -10.81 -4.56 3.01
C GLU A 65 -9.66 -4.29 4.00
N HIS A 66 -8.42 -4.41 3.54
CA HIS A 66 -7.24 -4.06 4.34
C HIS A 66 -7.30 -2.58 4.78
N ALA A 67 -7.61 -1.69 3.85
CA ALA A 67 -7.70 -0.26 4.15
C ALA A 67 -8.78 0.02 5.21
N ALA A 68 -9.94 -0.59 5.07
CA ALA A 68 -11.04 -0.43 6.02
C ALA A 68 -10.68 -0.99 7.40
N THR A 69 -10.05 -2.17 7.44
CA THR A 69 -9.64 -2.81 8.69
C THR A 69 -8.60 -1.98 9.44
N GLY A 70 -7.64 -1.40 8.72
CA GLY A 70 -6.60 -0.57 9.32
C GLY A 70 -7.01 0.89 9.56
N GLY A 71 -8.17 1.31 9.05
CA GLY A 71 -8.63 2.68 9.14
C GLY A 71 -7.87 3.63 8.20
N PHE A 72 -7.34 3.12 7.08
CA PHE A 72 -6.60 3.92 6.11
C PHE A 72 -7.50 4.41 4.99
N PRO A 73 -7.30 5.64 4.48
CA PRO A 73 -7.97 6.04 3.26
C PRO A 73 -7.42 5.25 2.05
N ALA A 74 -8.26 5.04 1.05
CA ALA A 74 -7.88 4.44 -0.22
C ALA A 74 -8.59 5.21 -1.32
N ASN A 75 -8.05 6.38 -1.65
CA ASN A 75 -8.66 7.29 -2.61
C ASN A 75 -8.59 6.75 -4.03
N LEU A 76 -7.54 6.00 -4.34
CA LEU A 76 -7.36 5.37 -5.63
C LEU A 76 -6.71 4.01 -5.42
N VAL A 77 -7.23 2.99 -6.11
CA VAL A 77 -6.64 1.65 -6.16
C VAL A 77 -6.61 1.22 -7.61
N VAL A 78 -5.41 0.97 -8.15
CA VAL A 78 -5.23 0.61 -9.56
C VAL A 78 -4.31 -0.60 -9.65
N GLU A 79 -4.68 -1.57 -10.47
CA GLU A 79 -3.80 -2.71 -10.73
C GLU A 79 -2.59 -2.26 -11.55
N VAL A 80 -1.40 -2.65 -11.11
CA VAL A 80 -0.14 -2.37 -11.82
C VAL A 80 0.04 -3.41 -12.92
N ALA A 81 0.11 -2.95 -14.15
CA ALA A 81 0.28 -3.84 -15.30
C ALA A 81 1.76 -4.19 -15.54
N ASN A 82 2.66 -3.21 -15.39
CA ASN A 82 4.08 -3.39 -15.67
C ASN A 82 4.92 -2.51 -14.75
N VAL A 83 6.14 -2.95 -14.48
CA VAL A 83 7.16 -2.16 -13.79
C VAL A 83 8.39 -2.10 -14.69
N PHE A 84 8.97 -0.94 -14.83
CA PHE A 84 10.20 -0.78 -15.60
C PHE A 84 11.04 0.35 -15.00
N ASP A 85 12.34 0.30 -15.25
CA ASP A 85 13.30 1.31 -14.78
C ASP A 85 14.38 1.53 -15.86
N SER A 86 15.47 2.20 -15.49
CA SER A 86 16.58 2.49 -16.43
C SER A 86 17.23 1.22 -17.01
N SER A 87 17.01 0.07 -16.41
CA SER A 87 17.49 -1.22 -16.90
C SER A 87 16.45 -1.95 -17.77
N GLY A 88 15.29 -1.34 -17.99
CA GLY A 88 14.20 -1.89 -18.79
C GLY A 88 13.09 -2.51 -17.95
N PRO A 89 12.20 -3.30 -18.60
CA PRO A 89 11.10 -3.97 -17.91
C PRO A 89 11.59 -4.95 -16.84
N ARG A 90 10.81 -5.04 -15.78
CA ARG A 90 11.05 -5.95 -14.66
C ARG A 90 9.82 -6.82 -14.44
N ASP A 91 10.05 -8.04 -13.94
CA ASP A 91 8.94 -8.90 -13.55
C ASP A 91 8.31 -8.39 -12.25
N LEU A 92 6.98 -8.45 -12.20
CA LEU A 92 6.27 -8.15 -10.95
C LEU A 92 6.49 -9.30 -9.98
N PRO A 93 6.69 -9.02 -8.67
CA PRO A 93 6.73 -10.06 -7.66
C PRO A 93 5.45 -10.89 -7.70
N SER A 94 5.56 -12.17 -7.47
CA SER A 94 4.40 -13.08 -7.43
C SER A 94 4.00 -13.49 -6.03
#